data_194f548c8a0ad6ac2a0a4a4eb1f0cfb9
#
_entry.id   194f548c8a0ad6ac2a0a4a4eb1f0cfb9
#
_cell.length_a   1.000
_cell.length_b   1.000
_cell.length_c   1.000
_cell.angle_alpha   90.00
_cell.angle_beta   90.00
_cell.angle_gamma   90.00
#
_symmetry.space_group_name_H-M   'P 1'
#
loop_
_entity.id
_entity.type
_entity.pdbx_description
1 polymer ?
#
loop_
_entity_poly.entity_id
_entity_poly.type
_entity_poly.pdbx_seq_one_letter_code
_entity_poly.pdbx_strand_id
1 'polypeptide(L)'
;MTEILQKYSALEKERLNIALNRVEEIEKMIVNTTQTEVTSEMKLKIVDLALEKKAPFALKKNNVWDALIILSAVEHRKKNMSPGFYPKGYFVSWNHTDYADSNDKDLIHPDLSDMLEEANLHYQRHIGLALKLAPDDLMEIENYIDWSIDVAKEERRGT
;
A
#
# COMPACT_ATOMS: atom_id res chain seq x y z
N MET A 1 -10.70 -34.10 35.44
CA MET A 1 -11.48 -33.53 34.32
C MET A 1 -11.70 -32.02 34.46
N THR A 2 -11.95 -31.50 35.64
CA THR A 2 -12.22 -30.07 35.90
C THR A 2 -11.01 -29.15 35.65
N GLU A 3 -9.80 -29.57 35.95
CA GLU A 3 -8.56 -28.80 35.79
C GLU A 3 -8.20 -28.55 34.30
N ILE A 4 -8.44 -29.53 33.43
CA ILE A 4 -8.21 -29.42 31.99
C ILE A 4 -9.20 -28.41 31.38
N LEU A 5 -10.45 -28.46 31.79
CA LEU A 5 -11.49 -27.51 31.31
C LEU A 5 -11.19 -26.09 31.76
N GLN A 6 -10.67 -25.88 32.98
CA GLN A 6 -10.25 -24.57 33.45
C GLN A 6 -9.06 -24.01 32.67
N LYS A 7 -8.05 -24.85 32.36
CA LYS A 7 -6.92 -24.46 31.51
C LYS A 7 -7.37 -24.10 30.10
N TYR A 8 -8.27 -24.87 29.51
CA TYR A 8 -8.82 -24.57 28.18
C TYR A 8 -9.57 -23.22 28.17
N SER A 9 -10.42 -22.98 29.16
CA SER A 9 -11.15 -21.70 29.28
C SER A 9 -10.23 -20.51 29.49
N ALA A 10 -9.14 -20.66 30.22
CA ALA A 10 -8.14 -19.62 30.42
C ALA A 10 -7.41 -19.30 29.10
N LEU A 11 -7.00 -20.31 28.34
CA LEU A 11 -6.36 -20.17 27.04
C LEU A 11 -7.28 -19.51 25.99
N GLU A 12 -8.57 -19.85 25.99
CA GLU A 12 -9.53 -19.22 25.10
C GLU A 12 -9.70 -17.73 25.41
N LYS A 13 -9.78 -17.37 26.69
CA LYS A 13 -9.87 -15.96 27.11
C LYS A 13 -8.61 -15.17 26.73
N GLU A 14 -7.45 -15.75 26.91
CA GLU A 14 -6.18 -15.13 26.52
C GLU A 14 -6.12 -14.89 25.00
N ARG A 15 -6.47 -15.89 24.20
CA ARG A 15 -6.54 -15.77 22.72
C ARG A 15 -7.53 -14.71 22.28
N LEU A 16 -8.69 -14.64 22.93
CA LEU A 16 -9.70 -13.63 22.63
C LEU A 16 -9.18 -12.22 22.95
N ASN A 17 -8.53 -12.04 24.08
CA ASN A 17 -7.92 -10.75 24.45
C ASN A 17 -6.83 -10.31 23.46
N ILE A 18 -5.96 -11.25 23.03
CA ILE A 18 -4.95 -10.95 22.01
C ILE A 18 -5.61 -10.55 20.68
N ALA A 19 -6.67 -11.23 20.28
CA ALA A 19 -7.40 -10.90 19.07
C ALA A 19 -8.06 -9.52 19.15
N LEU A 20 -8.71 -9.19 20.26
CA LEU A 20 -9.33 -7.89 20.49
C LEU A 20 -8.32 -6.75 20.49
N ASN A 21 -7.19 -6.91 21.16
CA ASN A 21 -6.11 -5.91 21.15
C ASN A 21 -5.59 -5.67 19.72
N ARG A 22 -5.45 -6.71 18.91
CA ARG A 22 -5.04 -6.56 17.51
C ARG A 22 -6.09 -5.84 16.66
N VAL A 23 -7.38 -6.08 16.90
CA VAL A 23 -8.45 -5.36 16.21
C VAL A 23 -8.37 -3.87 16.57
N GLU A 24 -8.21 -3.53 17.84
CA GLU A 24 -8.05 -2.12 18.26
C GLU A 24 -6.82 -1.45 17.66
N GLU A 25 -5.69 -2.15 17.54
CA GLU A 25 -4.49 -1.64 16.89
C GLU A 25 -4.76 -1.36 15.40
N ILE A 26 -5.42 -2.29 14.69
CA ILE A 26 -5.79 -2.11 13.29
C ILE A 26 -6.77 -0.94 13.13
N GLU A 27 -7.78 -0.82 13.98
CA GLU A 27 -8.72 0.30 13.97
C GLU A 27 -8.00 1.64 14.15
N LYS A 28 -7.08 1.74 15.11
CA LYS A 28 -6.24 2.93 15.29
C LYS A 28 -5.38 3.25 14.06
N MET A 29 -4.81 2.24 13.42
CA MET A 29 -4.05 2.43 12.18
C MET A 29 -4.96 2.97 11.08
N ILE A 30 -6.16 2.42 10.89
CA ILE A 30 -7.12 2.87 9.87
C ILE A 30 -7.57 4.31 10.12
N VAL A 31 -7.91 4.66 11.36
CA VAL A 31 -8.34 6.01 11.74
C VAL A 31 -7.25 7.05 11.49
N ASN A 32 -5.99 6.67 11.67
CA ASN A 32 -4.84 7.55 11.48
C ASN A 32 -4.32 7.57 10.03
N THR A 33 -4.95 6.85 9.09
CA THR A 33 -4.54 6.88 7.68
C THR A 33 -5.03 8.15 7.00
N THR A 34 -4.26 8.60 6.00
CA THR A 34 -4.66 9.71 5.15
C THR A 34 -5.82 9.28 4.25
N GLN A 35 -6.91 10.03 4.31
CA GLN A 35 -8.03 9.83 3.40
C GLN A 35 -7.75 10.49 2.06
N THR A 36 -8.00 9.77 0.98
CA THR A 36 -7.86 10.29 -0.39
C THR A 36 -9.24 10.59 -0.95
N GLU A 37 -9.44 11.83 -1.38
CA GLU A 37 -10.70 12.23 -2.03
C GLU A 37 -10.80 11.63 -3.44
N VAL A 38 -12.01 11.18 -3.78
CA VAL A 38 -12.31 10.64 -5.11
C VAL A 38 -12.52 11.79 -6.09
N THR A 39 -11.56 12.02 -6.98
CA THR A 39 -11.59 13.08 -7.97
C THR A 39 -12.45 12.71 -9.18
N SER A 40 -12.85 13.73 -9.97
CA SER A 40 -13.53 13.50 -11.25
C SER A 40 -12.63 12.76 -12.26
N GLU A 41 -11.33 13.01 -12.23
CA GLU A 41 -10.34 12.34 -13.07
C GLU A 41 -10.27 10.84 -12.77
N MET A 42 -10.24 10.47 -11.49
CA MET A 42 -10.30 9.05 -11.08
C MET A 42 -11.57 8.37 -11.60
N LYS A 43 -12.73 9.06 -11.53
CA LYS A 43 -14.00 8.52 -12.03
C LYS A 43 -13.95 8.26 -13.54
N LEU A 44 -13.40 9.20 -14.32
CA LEU A 44 -13.21 9.02 -15.75
C LEU A 44 -12.27 7.85 -16.05
N LYS A 45 -11.15 7.75 -15.34
CA LYS A 45 -10.19 6.65 -15.49
C LYS A 45 -10.81 5.29 -15.20
N ILE A 46 -11.70 5.20 -14.19
CA ILE A 46 -12.46 3.97 -13.90
C ILE A 46 -13.34 3.58 -15.10
N VAL A 47 -14.02 4.55 -15.70
CA VAL A 47 -14.86 4.31 -16.88
C VAL A 47 -14.01 3.82 -18.06
N ASP A 48 -12.86 4.44 -18.30
CA ASP A 48 -11.95 4.04 -19.38
C ASP A 48 -11.47 2.61 -19.18
N LEU A 49 -10.97 2.26 -17.97
CA LEU A 49 -10.55 0.89 -17.65
C LEU A 49 -11.69 -0.13 -17.84
N ALA A 50 -12.90 0.23 -17.45
CA ALA A 50 -14.06 -0.65 -17.60
C ALA A 50 -14.46 -0.86 -19.07
N LEU A 51 -14.48 0.21 -19.90
CA LEU A 51 -14.79 0.15 -21.32
C LEU A 51 -13.72 -0.65 -22.10
N GLU A 52 -12.46 -0.46 -21.76
CA GLU A 52 -11.33 -1.17 -22.38
C GLU A 52 -11.14 -2.59 -21.85
N LYS A 53 -11.91 -3.01 -20.84
CA LYS A 53 -11.79 -4.30 -20.15
C LYS A 53 -10.39 -4.55 -19.58
N LYS A 54 -9.71 -3.50 -19.17
CA LYS A 54 -8.41 -3.58 -18.49
C LYS A 54 -8.58 -3.92 -17.02
N ALA A 55 -7.54 -4.46 -16.41
CA ALA A 55 -7.56 -4.75 -14.99
C ALA A 55 -7.91 -3.48 -14.17
N PRO A 56 -8.70 -3.60 -13.11
CA PRO A 56 -9.27 -4.82 -12.52
C PRO A 56 -10.56 -5.36 -13.20
N PHE A 57 -10.99 -4.81 -14.34
CA PHE A 57 -12.22 -5.21 -15.05
C PHE A 57 -12.00 -6.34 -16.08
N ALA A 58 -10.80 -6.88 -16.21
CA ALA A 58 -10.45 -7.90 -17.20
C ALA A 58 -11.31 -9.18 -17.11
N LEU A 59 -11.80 -9.55 -15.93
CA LEU A 59 -12.59 -10.75 -15.69
C LEU A 59 -14.11 -10.54 -15.71
N LYS A 60 -14.62 -9.49 -16.35
CA LYS A 60 -16.07 -9.18 -16.46
C LYS A 60 -16.80 -9.04 -15.11
N LYS A 61 -16.11 -8.61 -14.06
CA LYS A 61 -16.70 -8.33 -12.75
C LYS A 61 -16.94 -6.83 -12.58
N ASN A 62 -17.82 -6.47 -11.66
CA ASN A 62 -17.98 -5.07 -11.25
C ASN A 62 -16.92 -4.75 -10.20
N ASN A 63 -15.74 -4.36 -10.66
CA ASN A 63 -14.56 -4.10 -9.84
C ASN A 63 -14.31 -2.59 -9.64
N VAL A 64 -15.38 -1.79 -9.60
CA VAL A 64 -15.27 -0.32 -9.41
C VAL A 64 -14.51 0.02 -8.13
N TRP A 65 -14.74 -0.72 -7.04
CA TRP A 65 -14.04 -0.48 -5.79
C TRP A 65 -12.56 -0.83 -5.86
N ASP A 66 -12.21 -1.91 -6.54
CA ASP A 66 -10.81 -2.29 -6.75
C ASP A 66 -10.09 -1.25 -7.61
N ALA A 67 -10.72 -0.77 -8.67
CA ALA A 67 -10.18 0.32 -9.48
C ALA A 67 -10.02 1.61 -8.65
N LEU A 68 -10.99 1.93 -7.79
CA LEU A 68 -10.92 3.09 -6.92
C LEU A 68 -9.76 2.99 -5.92
N ILE A 69 -9.55 1.83 -5.32
CA ILE A 69 -8.46 1.59 -4.35
C ILE A 69 -7.10 1.83 -5.00
N ILE A 70 -6.84 1.23 -6.16
CA ILE A 70 -5.54 1.37 -6.80
C ILE A 70 -5.30 2.80 -7.33
N LEU A 71 -6.32 3.43 -7.91
CA LEU A 71 -6.23 4.82 -8.37
C LEU A 71 -6.01 5.79 -7.20
N SER A 72 -6.68 5.58 -6.07
CA SER A 72 -6.46 6.37 -4.86
C SER A 72 -5.03 6.25 -4.34
N ALA A 73 -4.47 5.04 -4.35
CA ALA A 73 -3.08 4.83 -3.95
C ALA A 73 -2.10 5.57 -4.89
N VAL A 74 -2.31 5.47 -6.19
CA VAL A 74 -1.50 6.16 -7.21
C VAL A 74 -1.60 7.68 -7.06
N GLU A 75 -2.81 8.24 -6.96
CA GLU A 75 -3.01 9.68 -6.81
C GLU A 75 -2.43 10.21 -5.49
N HIS A 76 -2.65 9.51 -4.40
CA HIS A 76 -2.06 9.86 -3.11
C HIS A 76 -0.54 9.91 -3.21
N ARG A 77 0.04 8.90 -3.86
CA ARG A 77 1.48 8.82 -4.03
C ARG A 77 2.02 9.96 -4.88
N LYS A 78 1.43 10.22 -6.05
CA LYS A 78 1.83 11.31 -6.95
C LYS A 78 1.75 12.69 -6.27
N LYS A 79 0.72 12.94 -5.46
CA LYS A 79 0.58 14.20 -4.71
C LYS A 79 1.65 14.41 -3.64
N ASN A 80 2.18 13.32 -3.08
CA ASN A 80 3.13 13.38 -1.98
C ASN A 80 4.59 13.11 -2.41
N MET A 81 4.84 12.98 -3.71
CA MET A 81 6.20 12.90 -4.25
C MET A 81 6.84 14.28 -4.30
N SER A 82 8.03 14.41 -3.74
CA SER A 82 8.81 15.63 -3.82
C SER A 82 9.74 15.61 -5.05
N PRO A 83 9.92 16.74 -5.77
CA PRO A 83 10.89 16.78 -6.88
C PRO A 83 12.29 16.35 -6.44
N GLY A 84 12.88 15.40 -7.17
CA GLY A 84 14.23 14.91 -6.89
C GLY A 84 14.35 13.85 -5.80
N PHE A 85 13.27 13.55 -5.09
CA PHE A 85 13.24 12.47 -4.10
C PHE A 85 12.02 11.59 -4.27
N TYR A 86 12.23 10.37 -4.72
CA TYR A 86 11.17 9.40 -5.05
C TYR A 86 11.41 8.07 -4.31
N PRO A 87 11.24 8.02 -2.96
CA PRO A 87 11.39 6.76 -2.24
C PRO A 87 10.37 5.75 -2.78
N LYS A 88 10.69 4.47 -2.71
CA LYS A 88 9.77 3.41 -3.11
C LYS A 88 8.53 3.41 -2.22
N GLY A 89 7.37 3.18 -2.82
CA GLY A 89 6.13 2.89 -2.10
C GLY A 89 5.67 1.48 -2.41
N TYR A 90 4.84 0.92 -1.54
CA TYR A 90 4.31 -0.43 -1.74
C TYR A 90 2.79 -0.41 -1.82
N PHE A 91 2.25 -0.92 -2.93
CA PHE A 91 0.85 -1.26 -3.05
C PHE A 91 0.67 -2.71 -2.61
N VAL A 92 0.16 -2.91 -1.41
CA VAL A 92 0.00 -4.25 -0.82
C VAL A 92 -1.43 -4.70 -0.97
N SER A 93 -1.66 -5.80 -1.70
CA SER A 93 -3.01 -6.38 -1.83
C SER A 93 -2.98 -7.89 -1.94
N TRP A 94 -3.78 -8.56 -1.10
CA TRP A 94 -4.04 -9.98 -1.21
C TRP A 94 -5.00 -10.34 -2.36
N ASN A 95 -5.70 -9.37 -2.92
CA ASN A 95 -6.62 -9.55 -4.04
C ASN A 95 -5.87 -9.74 -5.36
N HIS A 96 -5.12 -10.82 -5.45
CA HIS A 96 -4.32 -11.17 -6.63
C HIS A 96 -5.18 -11.46 -7.88
N THR A 97 -6.45 -11.78 -7.72
CA THR A 97 -7.35 -12.05 -8.85
C THR A 97 -7.59 -10.80 -9.70
N ASP A 98 -7.63 -9.64 -9.07
CA ASP A 98 -8.00 -8.39 -9.74
C ASP A 98 -6.77 -7.51 -10.04
N TYR A 99 -5.64 -7.72 -9.33
CA TYR A 99 -4.45 -6.88 -9.47
C TYR A 99 -3.21 -7.59 -10.01
N ALA A 100 -3.09 -8.91 -9.86
CA ALA A 100 -1.88 -9.62 -10.26
C ALA A 100 -1.94 -10.15 -11.70
N ASP A 101 -0.77 -10.41 -12.26
CA ASP A 101 -0.64 -11.12 -13.52
C ASP A 101 -1.24 -12.52 -13.43
N SER A 102 -1.79 -13.01 -14.54
CA SER A 102 -2.44 -14.31 -14.61
C SER A 102 -1.45 -15.47 -14.42
N ASN A 103 -0.21 -15.29 -14.85
CA ASN A 103 0.83 -16.31 -14.86
C ASN A 103 1.73 -16.23 -13.61
N ASP A 104 1.91 -15.02 -13.07
CA ASP A 104 2.71 -14.80 -11.87
C ASP A 104 1.98 -13.90 -10.87
N LYS A 105 1.53 -14.48 -9.75
CA LYS A 105 0.76 -13.76 -8.74
C LYS A 105 1.59 -12.79 -7.89
N ASP A 106 2.88 -12.80 -8.01
CA ASP A 106 3.78 -11.86 -7.35
C ASP A 106 4.10 -10.63 -8.22
N LEU A 107 3.65 -10.64 -9.48
CA LEU A 107 3.72 -9.50 -10.39
C LEU A 107 2.37 -8.79 -10.51
N ILE A 108 2.42 -7.48 -10.71
CA ILE A 108 1.22 -6.67 -11.02
C ILE A 108 0.71 -7.00 -12.42
N HIS A 109 -0.60 -6.91 -12.63
CA HIS A 109 -1.20 -7.08 -13.95
C HIS A 109 -0.60 -6.07 -14.95
N PRO A 110 -0.26 -6.49 -16.19
CA PRO A 110 0.35 -5.60 -17.18
C PRO A 110 -0.42 -4.30 -17.44
N ASP A 111 -1.76 -4.34 -17.44
CA ASP A 111 -2.61 -3.14 -17.61
C ASP A 111 -2.42 -2.08 -16.52
N LEU A 112 -1.88 -2.46 -15.36
CA LEU A 112 -1.68 -1.60 -14.19
C LEU A 112 -0.21 -1.22 -13.98
N SER A 113 0.71 -1.84 -14.71
CA SER A 113 2.15 -1.70 -14.54
C SER A 113 2.60 -0.24 -14.69
N ASP A 114 2.28 0.37 -15.82
CA ASP A 114 2.69 1.74 -16.15
C ASP A 114 2.22 2.74 -15.08
N MET A 115 0.98 2.56 -14.61
CA MET A 115 0.37 3.45 -13.61
C MET A 115 1.09 3.36 -12.25
N LEU A 116 1.48 2.16 -11.84
CA LEU A 116 2.24 1.97 -10.60
C LEU A 116 3.68 2.48 -10.75
N GLU A 117 4.30 2.23 -11.88
CA GLU A 117 5.65 2.67 -12.19
C GLU A 117 5.76 4.20 -12.17
N GLU A 118 4.84 4.91 -12.82
CA GLU A 118 4.75 6.38 -12.77
C GLU A 118 4.62 6.94 -11.34
N ALA A 119 4.03 6.18 -10.42
CA ALA A 119 3.87 6.56 -9.03
C ALA A 119 4.99 6.01 -8.13
N ASN A 120 6.00 5.33 -8.68
CA ASN A 120 7.02 4.58 -7.94
C ASN A 120 6.42 3.69 -6.85
N LEU A 121 5.33 2.97 -7.23
CA LEU A 121 4.65 1.99 -6.39
C LEU A 121 5.01 0.58 -6.83
N HIS A 122 5.47 -0.23 -5.89
CA HIS A 122 5.80 -1.63 -6.12
C HIS A 122 4.69 -2.53 -5.57
N TYR A 123 4.17 -3.40 -6.40
CA TYR A 123 3.15 -4.36 -5.96
C TYR A 123 3.75 -5.41 -5.04
N GLN A 124 3.06 -5.68 -3.94
CA GLN A 124 3.40 -6.77 -3.02
C GLN A 124 2.13 -7.51 -2.60
N ARG A 125 2.15 -8.83 -2.72
CA ARG A 125 1.01 -9.65 -2.34
C ARG A 125 0.86 -9.81 -0.82
N HIS A 126 1.98 -9.70 -0.10
CA HIS A 126 2.04 -9.93 1.34
C HIS A 126 2.65 -8.73 2.07
N ILE A 127 1.95 -8.24 3.08
CA ILE A 127 2.46 -7.14 3.91
C ILE A 127 3.79 -7.48 4.60
N GLY A 128 3.99 -8.74 5.00
CA GLY A 128 5.24 -9.17 5.62
C GLY A 128 6.44 -9.04 4.68
N LEU A 129 6.24 -9.18 3.36
CA LEU A 129 7.30 -8.98 2.37
C LEU A 129 7.59 -7.48 2.20
N ALA A 130 6.57 -6.65 2.11
CA ALA A 130 6.73 -5.19 2.04
C ALA A 130 7.46 -4.66 3.28
N LEU A 131 7.08 -5.12 4.47
CA LEU A 131 7.74 -4.73 5.72
C LEU A 131 9.20 -5.21 5.83
N LYS A 132 9.55 -6.31 5.17
CA LYS A 132 10.93 -6.81 5.12
C LYS A 132 11.81 -5.96 4.21
N LEU A 133 11.25 -5.40 3.15
CA LEU A 133 11.97 -4.55 2.19
C LEU A 133 12.05 -3.09 2.64
N ALA A 134 11.09 -2.63 3.45
CA ALA A 134 10.99 -1.25 3.92
C ALA A 134 12.23 -0.72 4.68
N PRO A 135 12.98 -1.49 5.49
CA PRO A 135 14.17 -0.99 6.15
C PRO A 135 15.27 -0.52 5.20
N ASP A 136 15.46 -1.22 4.08
CA ASP A 136 16.47 -0.84 3.09
C ASP A 136 16.08 0.49 2.40
N ASP A 137 14.79 0.64 2.09
CA ASP A 137 14.25 1.88 1.52
C ASP A 137 14.27 3.04 2.54
N LEU A 138 14.08 2.78 3.83
CA LEU A 138 14.20 3.79 4.90
C LEU A 138 15.64 4.30 5.03
N MET A 139 16.63 3.43 4.89
CA MET A 139 18.04 3.83 4.91
C MET A 139 18.40 4.72 3.71
N GLU A 140 17.81 4.48 2.53
CA GLU A 140 17.94 5.39 1.38
C GLU A 140 17.34 6.77 1.66
N ILE A 141 16.22 6.83 2.37
CA ILE A 141 15.56 8.07 2.79
C ILE A 141 16.44 8.85 3.78
N GLU A 142 16.97 8.19 4.79
CA GLU A 142 17.87 8.81 5.77
C GLU A 142 19.11 9.39 5.10
N ASN A 143 19.77 8.64 4.23
CA ASN A 143 20.92 9.09 3.47
C ASN A 143 20.60 10.32 2.59
N TYR A 144 19.42 10.35 1.95
CA TYR A 144 18.99 11.49 1.16
C TYR A 144 18.75 12.74 2.02
N ILE A 145 18.13 12.58 3.18
CA ILE A 145 17.87 13.67 4.12
C ILE A 145 19.21 14.26 4.59
N ASP A 146 20.14 13.44 5.00
CA ASP A 146 21.47 13.88 5.45
C ASP A 146 22.22 14.63 4.35
N TRP A 147 22.22 14.09 3.14
CA TRP A 147 22.80 14.77 1.98
C TRP A 147 22.14 16.14 1.71
N SER A 148 20.82 16.21 1.74
CA SER A 148 20.08 17.46 1.48
C SER A 148 20.36 18.54 2.54
N ILE A 149 20.53 18.13 3.80
CA ILE A 149 20.92 19.03 4.89
C ILE A 149 22.32 19.57 4.67
N ASP A 150 23.26 18.74 4.23
CA ASP A 150 24.63 19.15 4.02
C ASP A 150 24.75 20.12 2.83
N VAL A 151 24.05 19.87 1.74
CA VAL A 151 23.97 20.82 0.61
C VAL A 151 23.41 22.17 1.06
N ALA A 152 22.33 22.20 1.83
CA ALA A 152 21.75 23.45 2.35
C ALA A 152 22.67 24.21 3.32
N LYS A 153 23.54 23.50 4.05
CA LYS A 153 24.56 24.13 4.89
C LYS A 153 25.70 24.76 4.07
N GLU A 154 26.12 24.09 2.98
CA GLU A 154 27.14 24.60 2.09
C GLU A 154 26.70 25.88 1.35
N GLU A 155 25.48 25.89 0.84
CA GLU A 155 24.87 27.07 0.19
C GLU A 155 24.83 28.29 1.12
N ARG A 156 24.55 28.09 2.42
CA ARG A 156 24.54 29.17 3.42
C ARG A 156 25.94 29.68 3.81
N ARG A 157 27.00 28.88 3.57
CA ARG A 157 28.38 29.28 3.86
C ARG A 157 29.07 30.02 2.69
N GLY A 158 28.49 29.88 1.48
CA GLY A 158 29.02 30.52 0.27
C GLY A 158 28.46 31.92 -0.01
N THR A 159 27.53 32.40 0.82
CA THR A 159 26.98 33.77 0.84
C THR A 159 27.55 34.56 2.02
#